data_b27eb21335218e3bcdcaa7416243ed22
#
_entry.id   b27eb21335218e3bcdcaa7416243ed22
#
_cell.length_a   1.000
_cell.length_b   1.000
_cell.length_c   1.000
_cell.angle_alpha   90.00
_cell.angle_beta   90.00
_cell.angle_gamma   90.00
#
_symmetry.space_group_name_H-M   'P 1'
#
loop_
_entity.id
_entity.type
_entity.pdbx_description
1 polymer ?
#
loop_
_entity_poly.entity_id
_entity_poly.type
_entity_poly.pdbx_seq_one_letter_code
_entity_poly.pdbx_strand_id
1 'polypeptide(L)'
;MRIINLKTMASDEISCPSVVALGTFDGCHMAHKEVLKNAFLLARKNGTASVAYTFDSVPKAKNGDTGAIYTIEEKIKAIKKMGIDYIAIDTFDDVKNLSPEEFFFKVLRGTLNAFGASCGYNYKFGKGASAGANELKELFLENGGGSVVISDKITLGENTVSSTLIRDLIREGEVEALFSLGTNYSVYAPVVEGKHLATKMGLPTINQYIPKEKAVPKLGVYITECEIGEDVYPSVTNVGVRPTTDNNGEVNMETHIIGYRGYLYGSSIRVNFYKYLRGEKKFSSKEELFEEIEKNKEEAVKYFK
;
A
#
# COMPACT_ATOMS: atom_id res chain seq x y z
N MET A 1 13.04 -2.03 14.35
CA MET A 1 12.19 -0.90 13.91
C MET A 1 11.14 -0.63 14.97
N ARG A 2 11.02 0.62 15.40
CA ARG A 2 10.05 1.09 16.41
C ARG A 2 8.97 1.92 15.70
N ILE A 3 7.70 1.74 16.06
CA ILE A 3 6.58 2.49 15.50
C ILE A 3 6.20 3.58 16.51
N ILE A 4 6.06 4.80 16.03
CA ILE A 4 5.73 6.00 16.81
C ILE A 4 4.45 6.58 16.23
N ASN A 5 3.40 6.64 17.03
CA ASN A 5 2.16 7.32 16.64
C ASN A 5 2.18 8.74 17.24
N LEU A 6 2.36 9.74 16.42
CA LEU A 6 2.53 11.14 16.88
C LEU A 6 1.28 11.71 17.55
N LYS A 7 0.10 11.15 17.28
CA LYS A 7 -1.16 11.55 17.91
C LYS A 7 -1.25 11.17 19.40
N THR A 8 -0.54 10.11 19.81
CA THR A 8 -0.59 9.55 21.17
C THR A 8 0.68 9.81 21.97
N MET A 9 1.64 10.52 21.40
CA MET A 9 2.94 10.77 22.00
C MET A 9 2.91 11.75 23.17
N ALA A 10 3.50 11.32 24.28
CA ALA A 10 4.20 12.22 25.20
C ALA A 10 5.63 12.46 24.64
N SER A 11 6.07 13.67 24.68
CA SER A 11 7.14 14.38 23.98
C SER A 11 8.57 13.81 23.98
N ASP A 12 8.96 12.56 23.88
CA ASP A 12 10.41 12.24 23.98
C ASP A 12 10.90 10.96 23.28
N GLU A 13 10.28 10.55 22.17
CA GLU A 13 10.59 9.19 21.67
C GLU A 13 11.77 9.07 20.71
N ILE A 14 12.22 10.14 20.06
CA ILE A 14 13.46 10.13 19.27
C ILE A 14 14.51 11.00 19.95
N SER A 15 15.17 10.43 20.96
CA SER A 15 16.18 11.12 21.76
C SER A 15 17.51 11.36 21.04
N CYS A 16 17.76 10.67 19.92
CA CYS A 16 18.95 10.84 19.11
C CYS A 16 18.65 11.62 17.82
N PRO A 17 19.64 12.31 17.24
CA PRO A 17 19.48 12.95 15.93
C PRO A 17 19.02 11.95 14.88
N SER A 18 18.17 12.39 13.94
CA SER A 18 17.59 11.53 12.93
C SER A 18 17.71 12.08 11.52
N VAL A 19 17.61 11.19 10.53
CA VAL A 19 17.36 11.52 9.12
C VAL A 19 15.97 11.03 8.75
N VAL A 20 15.12 11.95 8.28
CA VAL A 20 13.71 11.68 8.06
C VAL A 20 13.42 11.49 6.57
N ALA A 21 12.93 10.30 6.18
CA ALA A 21 12.30 10.08 4.88
C ALA A 21 10.88 10.62 4.91
N LEU A 22 10.55 11.54 4.00
CA LEU A 22 9.28 12.24 3.94
C LEU A 22 8.42 11.74 2.79
N GLY A 23 7.24 11.19 3.09
CA GLY A 23 6.33 10.72 2.07
C GLY A 23 5.09 10.01 2.60
N THR A 24 4.08 9.87 1.76
CA THR A 24 2.89 9.06 2.09
C THR A 24 3.20 7.57 2.06
N PHE A 25 4.21 7.16 1.29
CA PHE A 25 4.67 5.79 1.08
C PHE A 25 3.56 4.79 0.71
N ASP A 26 2.48 5.32 0.11
CA ASP A 26 1.36 4.50 -0.34
C ASP A 26 1.76 3.66 -1.55
N GLY A 27 1.65 2.32 -1.41
CA GLY A 27 2.14 1.34 -2.38
C GLY A 27 3.65 1.10 -2.35
N CYS A 28 4.43 1.84 -1.57
CA CYS A 28 5.89 1.68 -1.37
C CYS A 28 6.66 1.29 -2.66
N HIS A 29 6.33 1.94 -3.79
CA HIS A 29 6.92 1.72 -5.11
C HIS A 29 8.40 2.15 -5.17
N MET A 30 9.07 1.89 -6.30
CA MET A 30 10.52 2.11 -6.43
C MET A 30 10.96 3.54 -6.10
N ALA A 31 10.16 4.58 -6.44
CA ALA A 31 10.49 5.95 -6.06
C ALA A 31 10.39 6.19 -4.54
N HIS A 32 9.41 5.58 -3.86
CA HIS A 32 9.34 5.60 -2.41
C HIS A 32 10.49 4.85 -1.75
N LYS A 33 10.87 3.69 -2.31
CA LYS A 33 12.02 2.92 -1.83
C LYS A 33 13.33 3.67 -1.95
N GLU A 34 13.50 4.47 -3.00
CA GLU A 34 14.70 5.31 -3.16
C GLU A 34 14.77 6.41 -2.07
N VAL A 35 13.64 7.08 -1.77
CA VAL A 35 13.57 8.06 -0.67
C VAL A 35 13.91 7.41 0.68
N LEU A 36 13.34 6.23 0.98
CA LEU A 36 13.63 5.49 2.21
C LEU A 36 15.10 5.06 2.30
N LYS A 37 15.64 4.53 1.20
CA LYS A 37 17.04 4.12 1.09
C LYS A 37 18.00 5.30 1.30
N ASN A 38 17.72 6.45 0.70
CA ASN A 38 18.53 7.64 0.86
C ASN A 38 18.56 8.13 2.32
N ALA A 39 17.40 8.13 3.00
CA ALA A 39 17.34 8.46 4.42
C ALA A 39 18.14 7.45 5.26
N PHE A 40 18.00 6.16 5.00
CA PHE A 40 18.76 5.11 5.68
C PHE A 40 20.28 5.28 5.50
N LEU A 41 20.74 5.48 4.27
CA LEU A 41 22.16 5.63 3.98
C LEU A 41 22.74 6.91 4.59
N LEU A 42 22.00 8.03 4.51
CA LEU A 42 22.42 9.29 5.12
C LEU A 42 22.47 9.19 6.65
N ALA A 43 21.51 8.49 7.26
CA ALA A 43 21.53 8.23 8.70
C ALA A 43 22.76 7.41 9.12
N ARG A 44 23.04 6.31 8.42
CA ARG A 44 24.23 5.46 8.70
C ARG A 44 25.53 6.23 8.54
N LYS A 45 25.65 7.08 7.51
CA LYS A 45 26.83 7.93 7.29
C LYS A 45 27.08 8.90 8.45
N ASN A 46 26.04 9.40 9.08
CA ASN A 46 26.13 10.40 10.15
C ASN A 46 26.01 9.81 11.56
N GLY A 47 25.90 8.50 11.73
CA GLY A 47 25.71 7.87 13.03
C GLY A 47 24.38 8.25 13.72
N THR A 48 23.34 8.54 12.93
CA THR A 48 22.02 8.98 13.41
C THR A 48 20.97 7.90 13.13
N ALA A 49 19.77 8.07 13.67
CA ALA A 49 18.64 7.19 13.39
C ALA A 49 17.98 7.52 12.04
N SER A 50 17.45 6.51 11.34
CA SER A 50 16.61 6.67 10.17
C SER A 50 15.12 6.62 10.56
N VAL A 51 14.34 7.58 10.08
CA VAL A 51 12.91 7.72 10.37
C VAL A 51 12.13 7.78 9.08
N ALA A 52 11.06 7.00 8.93
CA ALA A 52 10.06 7.22 7.89
C ALA A 52 8.90 8.00 8.50
N TYR A 53 8.64 9.21 8.02
CA TYR A 53 7.48 10.02 8.38
C TYR A 53 6.37 9.82 7.36
N THR A 54 5.22 9.35 7.81
CA THR A 54 4.07 9.03 6.96
C THR A 54 2.75 9.30 7.69
N PHE A 55 1.62 9.05 7.00
CA PHE A 55 0.28 9.27 7.54
C PHE A 55 -0.48 7.96 7.74
N ASP A 56 -1.38 7.95 8.72
CA ASP A 56 -2.30 6.85 9.03
C ASP A 56 -3.28 6.57 7.86
N SER A 57 -3.64 7.61 7.12
CA SER A 57 -4.52 7.57 5.96
C SER A 57 -3.89 8.25 4.75
N VAL A 58 -4.34 7.92 3.56
CA VAL A 58 -3.94 8.62 2.34
C VAL A 58 -4.69 9.95 2.29
N PRO A 59 -3.98 11.11 2.20
CA PRO A 59 -4.64 12.38 1.99
C PRO A 59 -5.55 12.31 0.76
N LYS A 60 -6.79 12.78 0.89
CA LYS A 60 -7.74 12.79 -0.23
C LYS A 60 -7.15 13.53 -1.42
N ALA A 61 -7.04 12.86 -2.55
CA ALA A 61 -6.62 13.52 -3.77
C ALA A 61 -7.65 14.58 -4.20
N LYS A 62 -7.21 15.64 -4.87
CA LYS A 62 -8.06 16.75 -5.33
C LYS A 62 -9.22 16.29 -6.23
N ASN A 63 -9.08 15.14 -6.88
CA ASN A 63 -10.09 14.51 -7.73
C ASN A 63 -11.05 13.54 -6.99
N GLY A 64 -11.00 13.51 -5.65
CA GLY A 64 -11.87 12.63 -4.84
C GLY A 64 -11.42 11.16 -4.77
N ASP A 65 -10.28 10.82 -5.37
CA ASP A 65 -9.70 9.48 -5.29
C ASP A 65 -9.17 9.19 -3.88
N THR A 66 -9.80 8.25 -3.19
CA THR A 66 -9.51 7.94 -1.77
C THR A 66 -8.93 6.55 -1.56
N GLY A 67 -8.80 5.74 -2.61
CA GLY A 67 -8.35 4.37 -2.45
C GLY A 67 -6.87 4.26 -2.13
N ALA A 68 -6.53 3.77 -0.93
CA ALA A 68 -5.16 3.44 -0.56
C ALA A 68 -4.69 2.20 -1.31
N ILE A 69 -3.45 2.21 -1.80
CA ILE A 69 -2.82 1.01 -2.36
C ILE A 69 -2.49 0.04 -1.24
N TYR A 70 -1.94 0.56 -0.14
CA TYR A 70 -1.58 -0.18 1.06
C TYR A 70 -2.41 0.27 2.26
N THR A 71 -2.89 -0.67 3.08
CA THR A 71 -3.34 -0.37 4.44
C THR A 71 -2.15 0.11 5.28
N ILE A 72 -2.43 0.66 6.47
CA ILE A 72 -1.34 1.11 7.36
C ILE A 72 -0.43 -0.06 7.76
N GLU A 73 -0.96 -1.25 7.99
CA GLU A 73 -0.19 -2.45 8.33
C GLU A 73 0.70 -2.89 7.16
N GLU A 74 0.18 -2.87 5.93
CA GLU A 74 0.94 -3.19 4.72
C GLU A 74 2.08 -2.19 4.51
N LYS A 75 1.81 -0.90 4.72
CA LYS A 75 2.80 0.18 4.64
C LYS A 75 3.91 -0.03 5.68
N ILE A 76 3.56 -0.28 6.93
CA ILE A 76 4.52 -0.57 8.00
C ILE A 76 5.39 -1.78 7.65
N LYS A 77 4.78 -2.88 7.17
CA LYS A 77 5.50 -4.09 6.75
C LYS A 77 6.49 -3.80 5.61
N ALA A 78 6.08 -2.98 4.63
CA ALA A 78 6.93 -2.60 3.50
C ALA A 78 8.12 -1.71 3.93
N ILE A 79 7.88 -0.69 4.77
CA ILE A 79 8.92 0.20 5.28
C ILE A 79 9.91 -0.58 6.18
N LYS A 80 9.40 -1.51 7.00
CA LYS A 80 10.23 -2.37 7.85
C LYS A 80 11.29 -3.15 7.05
N LYS A 81 10.92 -3.65 5.87
CA LYS A 81 11.84 -4.37 4.97
C LYS A 81 12.99 -3.50 4.44
N MET A 82 12.85 -2.17 4.51
CA MET A 82 13.88 -1.21 4.09
C MET A 82 14.94 -0.95 5.16
N GLY A 83 14.85 -1.55 6.35
CA GLY A 83 15.81 -1.41 7.42
C GLY A 83 15.74 -0.10 8.21
N ILE A 84 14.68 0.69 8.03
CA ILE A 84 14.42 1.94 8.76
C ILE A 84 14.28 1.67 10.26
N ASP A 85 14.87 2.53 11.10
CA ASP A 85 14.88 2.35 12.55
C ASP A 85 13.54 2.69 13.19
N TYR A 86 12.89 3.78 12.73
CA TYR A 86 11.61 4.28 13.25
C TYR A 86 10.61 4.57 12.14
N ILE A 87 9.34 4.31 12.39
CA ILE A 87 8.24 4.83 11.57
C ILE A 87 7.44 5.80 12.44
N ALA A 88 7.39 7.05 12.05
CA ALA A 88 6.56 8.09 12.65
C ALA A 88 5.27 8.22 11.83
N ILE A 89 4.14 7.90 12.46
CA ILE A 89 2.82 7.95 11.83
C ILE A 89 2.07 9.16 12.38
N ASP A 90 1.66 10.04 11.51
CA ASP A 90 0.89 11.24 11.83
C ASP A 90 -0.50 11.20 11.20
N THR A 91 -1.39 12.08 11.63
CA THR A 91 -2.68 12.31 11.00
C THR A 91 -2.57 13.55 10.10
N PHE A 92 -2.89 13.41 8.82
CA PHE A 92 -2.75 14.51 7.86
C PHE A 92 -3.53 15.76 8.30
N ASP A 93 -4.70 15.60 8.92
CA ASP A 93 -5.53 16.70 9.39
C ASP A 93 -4.86 17.55 10.48
N ASP A 94 -3.96 16.97 11.26
CA ASP A 94 -3.27 17.65 12.36
C ASP A 94 -2.16 18.57 11.82
N VAL A 95 -1.57 18.25 10.67
CA VAL A 95 -0.43 18.99 10.10
C VAL A 95 -0.75 19.82 8.85
N LYS A 96 -1.89 19.57 8.17
CA LYS A 96 -2.24 20.21 6.88
C LYS A 96 -2.33 21.74 6.92
N ASN A 97 -2.54 22.31 8.12
CA ASN A 97 -2.67 23.75 8.32
C ASN A 97 -1.39 24.43 8.85
N LEU A 98 -0.34 23.67 9.15
CA LEU A 98 0.93 24.20 9.57
C LEU A 98 1.60 24.99 8.43
N SER A 99 2.24 26.13 8.73
CA SER A 99 3.13 26.78 7.77
C SER A 99 4.35 25.87 7.51
N PRO A 100 5.13 26.11 6.44
CA PRO A 100 6.38 25.38 6.21
C PRO A 100 7.33 25.45 7.40
N GLU A 101 7.48 26.63 8.01
CA GLU A 101 8.32 26.85 9.19
C GLU A 101 7.77 26.14 10.43
N GLU A 102 6.45 26.19 10.63
CA GLU A 102 5.81 25.46 11.74
C GLU A 102 6.00 23.95 11.61
N PHE A 103 5.83 23.38 10.40
CA PHE A 103 6.10 21.97 10.15
C PHE A 103 7.58 21.63 10.42
N PHE A 104 8.51 22.49 9.94
CA PHE A 104 9.93 22.28 10.13
C PHE A 104 10.31 22.31 11.62
N PHE A 105 9.90 23.34 12.37
CA PHE A 105 10.31 23.50 13.76
C PHE A 105 9.56 22.56 14.70
N LYS A 106 8.25 22.39 14.54
CA LYS A 106 7.44 21.58 15.45
C LYS A 106 7.60 20.07 15.18
N VAL A 107 7.50 19.68 13.90
CA VAL A 107 7.49 18.26 13.53
C VAL A 107 8.92 17.75 13.31
N LEU A 108 9.65 18.35 12.34
CA LEU A 108 10.95 17.79 11.95
C LEU A 108 11.99 17.99 13.06
N ARG A 109 12.19 19.22 13.54
CA ARG A 109 13.18 19.52 14.57
C ARG A 109 12.72 19.13 15.96
N GLY A 110 11.49 19.52 16.34
CA GLY A 110 10.97 19.33 17.68
C GLY A 110 10.65 17.87 18.01
N THR A 111 9.80 17.25 17.18
CA THR A 111 9.31 15.90 17.47
C THR A 111 10.25 14.79 16.97
N LEU A 112 10.78 14.95 15.75
CA LEU A 112 11.59 13.91 15.10
C LEU A 112 13.10 14.09 15.29
N ASN A 113 13.52 15.16 15.95
CA ASN A 113 14.94 15.51 16.14
C ASN A 113 15.75 15.40 14.84
N ALA A 114 15.16 15.94 13.74
CA ALA A 114 15.68 15.76 12.40
C ALA A 114 16.98 16.56 12.20
N PHE A 115 18.08 15.86 11.98
CA PHE A 115 19.36 16.44 11.52
C PHE A 115 19.36 16.62 9.99
N GLY A 116 18.65 15.75 9.26
CA GLY A 116 18.55 15.81 7.81
C GLY A 116 17.26 15.16 7.31
N ALA A 117 17.03 15.20 6.00
CA ALA A 117 15.85 14.62 5.39
C ALA A 117 16.14 13.99 4.03
N SER A 118 15.22 13.11 3.58
CA SER A 118 15.14 12.65 2.21
C SER A 118 13.71 12.77 1.72
N CYS A 119 13.51 13.25 0.50
CA CYS A 119 12.18 13.37 -0.13
C CYS A 119 12.28 13.21 -1.64
N GLY A 120 11.13 13.05 -2.31
CA GLY A 120 11.06 13.06 -3.76
C GLY A 120 11.13 14.48 -4.35
N TYR A 121 11.51 14.60 -5.61
CA TYR A 121 11.58 15.88 -6.35
C TYR A 121 10.28 16.69 -6.30
N ASN A 122 9.14 16.03 -6.21
CA ASN A 122 7.80 16.61 -6.20
C ASN A 122 7.19 16.72 -4.80
N TYR A 123 8.00 16.52 -3.74
CA TYR A 123 7.53 16.64 -2.37
C TYR A 123 6.99 18.03 -2.09
N LYS A 124 5.83 18.06 -1.43
CA LYS A 124 5.16 19.29 -1.01
C LYS A 124 4.75 19.21 0.45
N PHE A 125 4.86 20.33 1.16
CA PHE A 125 4.46 20.45 2.55
C PHE A 125 4.00 21.88 2.87
N GLY A 126 3.59 22.10 4.11
CA GLY A 126 3.02 23.36 4.54
C GLY A 126 1.58 23.56 4.06
N LYS A 127 0.88 24.52 4.66
CA LYS A 127 -0.52 24.83 4.35
C LYS A 127 -0.72 25.09 2.86
N GLY A 128 -1.66 24.33 2.27
CA GLY A 128 -1.95 24.43 0.83
C GLY A 128 -0.83 23.93 -0.09
N ALA A 129 0.12 23.12 0.43
CA ALA A 129 1.30 22.66 -0.30
C ALA A 129 2.20 23.81 -0.80
N SER A 130 2.36 24.82 0.05
CA SER A 130 3.03 26.10 -0.28
C SER A 130 4.54 25.99 -0.41
N ALA A 131 5.17 24.93 0.11
CA ALA A 131 6.61 24.67 0.02
C ALA A 131 6.92 23.33 -0.64
N GLY A 132 8.12 23.18 -1.17
CA GLY A 132 8.59 21.98 -1.84
C GLY A 132 9.95 21.51 -1.31
N ALA A 133 10.57 20.60 -2.07
CA ALA A 133 11.83 19.96 -1.70
C ALA A 133 13.01 20.96 -1.57
N ASN A 134 13.04 22.01 -2.40
CA ASN A 134 14.10 23.02 -2.34
C ASN A 134 13.95 23.93 -1.11
N GLU A 135 12.74 24.39 -0.81
CA GLU A 135 12.46 25.19 0.39
C GLU A 135 12.77 24.36 1.67
N LEU A 136 12.51 23.05 1.66
CA LEU A 136 12.93 22.17 2.75
C LEU A 136 14.45 22.17 2.92
N LYS A 137 15.19 22.11 1.83
CA LYS A 137 16.66 22.15 1.86
C LYS A 137 17.18 23.50 2.39
N GLU A 138 16.57 24.61 2.00
CA GLU A 138 16.90 25.95 2.50
C GLU A 138 16.63 26.06 4.00
N LEU A 139 15.47 25.59 4.49
CA LEU A 139 15.15 25.57 5.92
C LEU A 139 16.20 24.81 6.75
N PHE A 140 16.69 23.67 6.25
CA PHE A 140 17.77 22.95 6.94
C PHE A 140 19.08 23.74 6.94
N LEU A 141 19.46 24.37 5.82
CA LEU A 141 20.71 25.14 5.70
C LEU A 141 20.72 26.37 6.62
N GLU A 142 19.62 27.11 6.68
CA GLU A 142 19.49 28.35 7.46
C GLU A 142 19.37 28.10 8.96
N ASN A 143 18.90 26.92 9.38
CA ASN A 143 18.59 26.58 10.77
C ASN A 143 19.49 25.51 11.36
N GLY A 144 20.80 25.77 11.41
CA GLY A 144 21.78 24.92 12.06
C GLY A 144 22.39 23.82 11.17
N GLY A 145 22.17 23.89 9.87
CA GLY A 145 22.71 22.95 8.89
C GLY A 145 21.93 21.64 8.86
N GLY A 146 22.41 20.74 8.02
CA GLY A 146 21.83 19.41 7.79
C GLY A 146 21.81 19.10 6.30
N SER A 147 21.67 17.82 5.98
CA SER A 147 21.66 17.35 4.59
C SER A 147 20.25 16.98 4.17
N VAL A 148 19.79 17.49 3.04
CA VAL A 148 18.55 17.06 2.39
C VAL A 148 18.89 16.39 1.07
N VAL A 149 18.50 15.10 0.93
CA VAL A 149 18.63 14.35 -0.31
C VAL A 149 17.30 14.39 -1.04
N ILE A 150 17.30 14.99 -2.22
CA ILE A 150 16.12 15.04 -3.10
C ILE A 150 16.29 13.96 -4.15
N SER A 151 15.39 12.98 -4.13
CA SER A 151 15.40 11.90 -5.13
C SER A 151 14.84 12.38 -6.45
N ASP A 152 15.50 12.01 -7.54
CA ASP A 152 15.07 12.35 -8.89
C ASP A 152 13.76 11.65 -9.28
N LYS A 153 13.17 12.15 -10.36
CA LYS A 153 12.02 11.54 -11.01
C LYS A 153 12.40 10.17 -11.56
N ILE A 154 11.69 9.13 -11.15
CA ILE A 154 11.84 7.77 -11.71
C ILE A 154 10.74 7.56 -12.75
N THR A 155 11.15 7.07 -13.92
CA THR A 155 10.22 6.73 -15.03
C THR A 155 10.39 5.27 -15.44
N LEU A 156 9.31 4.67 -15.91
CA LEU A 156 9.31 3.39 -16.60
C LEU A 156 8.69 3.62 -17.98
N GLY A 157 9.52 3.57 -19.04
CA GLY A 157 9.13 4.09 -20.35
C GLY A 157 8.78 5.58 -20.26
N GLU A 158 7.64 5.96 -20.78
CA GLU A 158 7.14 7.35 -20.74
C GLU A 158 6.43 7.71 -19.43
N ASN A 159 6.09 6.72 -18.61
CA ASN A 159 5.28 6.93 -17.41
C ASN A 159 6.14 7.27 -16.19
N THR A 160 5.73 8.29 -15.43
CA THR A 160 6.30 8.62 -14.14
C THR A 160 5.80 7.65 -13.08
N VAL A 161 6.71 6.99 -12.36
CA VAL A 161 6.37 6.11 -11.25
C VAL A 161 5.77 6.92 -10.10
N SER A 162 4.51 6.67 -9.79
CA SER A 162 3.76 7.38 -8.75
C SER A 162 2.61 6.53 -8.20
N SER A 163 2.11 6.86 -7.01
CA SER A 163 0.92 6.19 -6.46
C SER A 163 -0.33 6.40 -7.33
N THR A 164 -0.42 7.50 -8.10
CA THR A 164 -1.51 7.73 -9.06
C THR A 164 -1.46 6.70 -10.17
N LEU A 165 -0.33 6.54 -10.84
CA LEU A 165 -0.15 5.51 -11.88
C LEU A 165 -0.51 4.11 -11.37
N ILE A 166 -0.08 3.78 -10.16
CA ILE A 166 -0.37 2.46 -9.56
C ILE A 166 -1.87 2.27 -9.34
N ARG A 167 -2.59 3.29 -8.85
CA ARG A 167 -4.05 3.21 -8.69
C ARG A 167 -4.77 3.04 -10.03
N ASP A 168 -4.32 3.73 -11.05
CA ASP A 168 -4.90 3.61 -12.39
C ASP A 168 -4.69 2.19 -12.94
N LEU A 169 -3.48 1.64 -12.83
CA LEU A 169 -3.20 0.25 -13.21
C LEU A 169 -4.06 -0.78 -12.43
N ILE A 170 -4.26 -0.57 -11.13
CA ILE A 170 -5.14 -1.42 -10.31
C ILE A 170 -6.58 -1.37 -10.84
N ARG A 171 -7.11 -0.17 -11.14
CA ARG A 171 -8.47 0.00 -11.68
C ARG A 171 -8.66 -0.56 -13.08
N GLU A 172 -7.60 -0.57 -13.87
CA GLU A 172 -7.59 -1.14 -15.23
C GLU A 172 -7.36 -2.66 -15.22
N GLY A 173 -7.00 -3.24 -14.06
CA GLY A 173 -6.71 -4.66 -13.91
C GLY A 173 -5.28 -5.05 -14.25
N GLU A 174 -4.43 -4.06 -14.57
CA GLU A 174 -3.03 -4.25 -14.97
C GLU A 174 -2.12 -4.51 -13.76
N VAL A 175 -2.55 -5.41 -12.87
CA VAL A 175 -1.83 -5.70 -11.61
C VAL A 175 -0.46 -6.34 -11.83
N GLU A 176 -0.24 -7.03 -12.94
CA GLU A 176 1.04 -7.62 -13.32
C GLU A 176 2.11 -6.54 -13.58
N ALA A 177 1.71 -5.38 -14.12
CA ALA A 177 2.62 -4.27 -14.37
C ALA A 177 3.19 -3.65 -13.07
N LEU A 178 2.52 -3.83 -11.93
CA LEU A 178 2.95 -3.30 -10.64
C LEU A 178 4.30 -3.85 -10.18
N PHE A 179 4.63 -5.10 -10.54
CA PHE A 179 5.91 -5.71 -10.18
C PHE A 179 7.10 -4.94 -10.77
N SER A 180 6.97 -4.46 -12.00
CA SER A 180 8.01 -3.65 -12.64
C SER A 180 8.15 -2.26 -12.01
N LEU A 181 7.13 -1.78 -11.31
CA LEU A 181 7.15 -0.54 -10.51
C LEU A 181 7.69 -0.76 -9.08
N GLY A 182 8.10 -2.00 -8.77
CA GLY A 182 8.62 -2.38 -7.47
C GLY A 182 7.56 -2.48 -6.37
N THR A 183 6.30 -2.71 -6.72
CA THR A 183 5.19 -2.89 -5.78
C THR A 183 4.30 -4.06 -6.22
N ASN A 184 3.26 -4.35 -5.44
CA ASN A 184 2.21 -5.30 -5.76
C ASN A 184 0.89 -4.80 -5.17
N TYR A 185 -0.21 -5.41 -5.60
CA TYR A 185 -1.51 -5.23 -4.96
C TYR A 185 -1.90 -6.48 -4.18
N SER A 186 -2.37 -6.30 -2.95
CA SER A 186 -2.89 -7.40 -2.12
C SER A 186 -4.05 -6.91 -1.26
N VAL A 187 -4.87 -7.84 -0.80
CA VAL A 187 -5.93 -7.58 0.18
C VAL A 187 -5.72 -8.49 1.38
N TYR A 188 -5.64 -7.92 2.56
CA TYR A 188 -5.62 -8.64 3.83
C TYR A 188 -6.92 -8.35 4.57
N ALA A 189 -7.80 -9.34 4.68
CA ALA A 189 -9.12 -9.17 5.25
C ALA A 189 -9.64 -10.46 5.93
N PRO A 190 -10.61 -10.36 6.84
CA PRO A 190 -11.26 -11.52 7.46
C PRO A 190 -12.00 -12.37 6.41
N VAL A 191 -11.93 -13.67 6.57
CA VAL A 191 -12.78 -14.62 5.84
C VAL A 191 -14.17 -14.63 6.45
N VAL A 192 -15.16 -14.31 5.64
CA VAL A 192 -16.57 -14.24 6.02
C VAL A 192 -17.39 -15.35 5.38
N GLU A 193 -18.57 -15.62 5.93
CA GLU A 193 -19.49 -16.58 5.33
C GLU A 193 -20.01 -16.12 3.96
N GLY A 194 -20.01 -17.02 2.99
CA GLY A 194 -20.51 -16.81 1.63
C GLY A 194 -21.82 -17.56 1.39
N LYS A 195 -22.37 -17.44 0.17
CA LYS A 195 -23.58 -18.18 -0.27
C LYS A 195 -23.34 -19.68 -0.51
N HIS A 196 -22.09 -20.18 -0.37
CA HIS A 196 -21.68 -21.57 -0.54
C HIS A 196 -22.06 -22.21 -1.91
N LEU A 197 -22.28 -21.40 -2.95
CA LEU A 197 -22.69 -21.92 -4.26
C LEU A 197 -21.58 -22.75 -4.89
N ALA A 198 -20.35 -22.25 -4.89
CA ALA A 198 -19.18 -22.99 -5.42
C ALA A 198 -18.84 -24.21 -4.54
N THR A 199 -19.03 -24.13 -3.22
CA THR A 199 -18.83 -25.26 -2.30
C THR A 199 -19.75 -26.45 -2.62
N LYS A 200 -21.01 -26.20 -3.01
CA LYS A 200 -21.96 -27.24 -3.45
C LYS A 200 -21.52 -27.93 -4.74
N MET A 201 -20.60 -27.32 -5.48
CA MET A 201 -20.02 -27.85 -6.72
C MET A 201 -18.64 -28.50 -6.50
N GLY A 202 -18.23 -28.72 -5.24
CA GLY A 202 -16.92 -29.28 -4.90
C GLY A 202 -15.74 -28.32 -5.02
N LEU A 203 -16.02 -27.01 -5.20
CA LEU A 203 -15.03 -25.94 -5.33
C LEU A 203 -15.15 -25.00 -4.13
N PRO A 204 -14.56 -25.33 -2.97
CA PRO A 204 -14.65 -24.47 -1.79
C PRO A 204 -13.96 -23.12 -2.06
N THR A 205 -14.65 -22.02 -1.75
CA THR A 205 -14.13 -20.67 -1.84
C THR A 205 -14.17 -20.00 -0.48
N ILE A 206 -13.21 -19.12 -0.21
CA ILE A 206 -13.30 -18.14 0.85
C ILE A 206 -13.90 -16.86 0.31
N ASN A 207 -14.64 -16.14 1.16
CA ASN A 207 -15.21 -14.83 0.85
C ASN A 207 -14.56 -13.78 1.73
N GLN A 208 -14.21 -12.64 1.14
CA GLN A 208 -13.64 -11.49 1.83
C GLN A 208 -14.19 -10.22 1.22
N TYR A 209 -14.26 -9.13 1.99
CA TYR A 209 -14.56 -7.81 1.46
C TYR A 209 -13.28 -6.99 1.30
N ILE A 210 -13.19 -6.23 0.21
CA ILE A 210 -12.11 -5.26 0.04
C ILE A 210 -12.37 -4.13 1.06
N PRO A 211 -11.39 -3.78 1.92
CA PRO A 211 -11.52 -2.67 2.85
C PRO A 211 -11.89 -1.36 2.12
N LYS A 212 -12.83 -0.59 2.69
CA LYS A 212 -13.39 0.62 2.05
C LYS A 212 -12.33 1.69 1.72
N GLU A 213 -11.25 1.70 2.48
CA GLU A 213 -10.12 2.61 2.26
C GLU A 213 -9.18 2.17 1.14
N LYS A 214 -9.26 0.92 0.64
CA LYS A 214 -8.38 0.43 -0.42
C LYS A 214 -8.86 0.78 -1.82
N ALA A 215 -7.90 0.94 -2.73
CA ALA A 215 -8.18 1.01 -4.15
C ALA A 215 -8.86 -0.29 -4.61
N VAL A 216 -9.98 -0.16 -5.31
CA VAL A 216 -10.73 -1.30 -5.83
C VAL A 216 -10.15 -1.70 -7.19
N PRO A 217 -9.74 -2.96 -7.39
CA PRO A 217 -9.27 -3.42 -8.69
C PRO A 217 -10.44 -3.58 -9.67
N LYS A 218 -10.13 -3.65 -10.96
CA LYS A 218 -11.13 -3.95 -11.99
C LYS A 218 -11.92 -5.20 -11.62
N LEU A 219 -13.23 -5.18 -11.79
CA LEU A 219 -14.06 -6.35 -11.52
C LEU A 219 -13.75 -7.48 -12.51
N GLY A 220 -13.69 -8.72 -12.01
CA GLY A 220 -13.40 -9.90 -12.81
C GLY A 220 -12.52 -10.91 -12.08
N VAL A 221 -11.94 -11.82 -12.84
CA VAL A 221 -11.19 -12.98 -12.34
C VAL A 221 -9.70 -12.74 -12.46
N TYR A 222 -8.98 -13.11 -11.41
CA TYR A 222 -7.52 -12.92 -11.29
C TYR A 222 -6.81 -14.22 -10.93
N ILE A 223 -5.58 -14.37 -11.39
CA ILE A 223 -4.59 -15.26 -10.79
C ILE A 223 -4.10 -14.57 -9.51
N THR A 224 -4.16 -15.31 -8.40
CA THR A 224 -3.78 -14.82 -7.08
C THR A 224 -3.00 -15.87 -6.30
N GLU A 225 -2.43 -15.48 -5.17
CA GLU A 225 -1.90 -16.37 -4.14
C GLU A 225 -2.49 -16.03 -2.78
N CYS A 226 -2.76 -17.04 -1.96
CA CYS A 226 -3.18 -16.89 -0.57
C CYS A 226 -2.03 -17.21 0.39
N GLU A 227 -1.71 -16.28 1.30
CA GLU A 227 -0.80 -16.53 2.42
C GLU A 227 -1.60 -17.12 3.59
N ILE A 228 -1.30 -18.37 3.99
CA ILE A 228 -1.97 -19.09 5.10
C ILE A 228 -0.89 -19.58 6.05
N GLY A 229 -0.72 -18.92 7.19
CA GLY A 229 0.42 -19.15 8.06
C GLY A 229 1.74 -18.81 7.38
N GLU A 230 2.63 -19.78 7.25
CA GLU A 230 3.92 -19.64 6.54
C GLU A 230 3.85 -20.13 5.09
N ASP A 231 2.75 -20.77 4.71
CA ASP A 231 2.57 -21.35 3.38
C ASP A 231 1.88 -20.38 2.42
N VAL A 232 2.18 -20.55 1.12
CA VAL A 232 1.58 -19.77 0.03
C VAL A 232 0.95 -20.73 -0.97
N TYR A 233 -0.31 -20.49 -1.32
CA TYR A 233 -1.10 -21.33 -2.19
C TYR A 233 -1.54 -20.59 -3.45
N PRO A 234 -1.31 -21.14 -4.65
CA PRO A 234 -1.95 -20.64 -5.87
C PRO A 234 -3.45 -20.56 -5.71
N SER A 235 -4.06 -19.53 -6.25
CA SER A 235 -5.49 -19.34 -6.13
C SER A 235 -6.08 -18.59 -7.32
N VAL A 236 -7.38 -18.64 -7.46
CA VAL A 236 -8.16 -17.86 -8.42
C VAL A 236 -9.18 -17.03 -7.65
N THR A 237 -9.17 -15.73 -7.86
CA THR A 237 -10.06 -14.79 -7.16
C THR A 237 -10.99 -14.10 -8.15
N ASN A 238 -12.29 -14.18 -7.89
CA ASN A 238 -13.29 -13.34 -8.54
C ASN A 238 -13.56 -12.10 -7.68
N VAL A 239 -13.38 -10.92 -8.24
CA VAL A 239 -13.72 -9.62 -7.65
C VAL A 239 -15.03 -9.16 -8.26
N GLY A 240 -16.05 -8.94 -7.44
CA GLY A 240 -17.37 -8.56 -7.90
C GLY A 240 -18.13 -7.67 -6.92
N VAL A 241 -19.23 -7.09 -7.39
CA VAL A 241 -20.16 -6.35 -6.54
C VAL A 241 -21.29 -7.31 -6.13
N ARG A 242 -21.47 -7.48 -4.82
CA ARG A 242 -22.59 -8.28 -4.32
C ARG A 242 -23.89 -7.48 -4.47
N PRO A 243 -24.90 -7.96 -5.21
CA PRO A 243 -26.22 -7.37 -5.16
C PRO A 243 -26.82 -7.67 -3.79
N THR A 244 -26.73 -6.72 -2.87
CA THR A 244 -27.45 -6.75 -1.60
C THR A 244 -28.66 -5.83 -1.69
N THR A 245 -29.76 -6.21 -1.03
CA THR A 245 -30.98 -5.40 -0.87
C THR A 245 -30.72 -4.08 -0.15
N ASP A 246 -29.60 -3.97 0.55
CA ASP A 246 -29.14 -2.74 1.21
C ASP A 246 -27.95 -2.18 0.42
N ASN A 247 -28.21 -1.21 -0.41
CA ASN A 247 -27.40 -0.49 -1.40
C ASN A 247 -25.98 -0.01 -0.97
N ASN A 248 -25.18 -0.81 -0.27
CA ASN A 248 -23.86 -0.40 0.22
C ASN A 248 -22.70 -0.61 -0.77
N GLY A 249 -22.96 -1.20 -1.96
CA GLY A 249 -21.95 -1.29 -3.03
C GLY A 249 -20.63 -1.96 -2.62
N GLU A 250 -20.65 -2.83 -1.61
CA GLU A 250 -19.43 -3.48 -1.11
C GLU A 250 -18.88 -4.45 -2.15
N VAL A 251 -17.58 -4.27 -2.44
CA VAL A 251 -16.86 -5.16 -3.35
C VAL A 251 -16.37 -6.37 -2.59
N ASN A 252 -16.79 -7.54 -3.02
CA ASN A 252 -16.35 -8.80 -2.44
C ASN A 252 -15.36 -9.53 -3.34
N MET A 253 -14.60 -10.40 -2.71
CA MET A 253 -13.69 -11.34 -3.36
C MET A 253 -14.12 -12.76 -3.00
N GLU A 254 -14.31 -13.59 -4.02
CA GLU A 254 -14.50 -15.04 -3.86
C GLU A 254 -13.24 -15.73 -4.37
N THR A 255 -12.48 -16.35 -3.46
CA THR A 255 -11.18 -16.95 -3.79
C THR A 255 -11.23 -18.46 -3.62
N HIS A 256 -10.94 -19.18 -4.71
CA HIS A 256 -10.69 -20.62 -4.69
C HIS A 256 -9.20 -20.87 -4.50
N ILE A 257 -8.85 -21.52 -3.38
CA ILE A 257 -7.45 -21.82 -3.01
C ILE A 257 -7.10 -23.22 -3.50
N ILE A 258 -6.14 -23.30 -4.42
CA ILE A 258 -5.78 -24.55 -5.09
C ILE A 258 -4.89 -25.40 -4.16
N GLY A 259 -5.30 -26.66 -3.94
CA GLY A 259 -4.54 -27.60 -3.11
C GLY A 259 -4.71 -27.43 -1.59
N TYR A 260 -5.44 -26.42 -1.14
CA TYR A 260 -5.72 -26.24 0.29
C TYR A 260 -7.01 -26.95 0.71
N ARG A 261 -6.96 -27.61 1.87
CA ARG A 261 -8.12 -28.22 2.53
C ARG A 261 -8.08 -27.88 4.01
N GLY A 262 -8.87 -26.91 4.42
CA GLY A 262 -8.93 -26.48 5.82
C GLY A 262 -10.06 -25.50 6.09
N TYR A 263 -10.27 -25.18 7.36
CA TYR A 263 -11.27 -24.24 7.83
C TYR A 263 -10.61 -22.88 8.08
N LEU A 264 -11.07 -21.82 7.41
CA LEU A 264 -10.46 -20.50 7.44
C LEU A 264 -11.42 -19.39 7.93
N TYR A 265 -12.67 -19.72 8.24
CA TYR A 265 -13.62 -18.72 8.73
C TYR A 265 -13.14 -18.06 10.04
N GLY A 266 -13.26 -16.73 10.10
CA GLY A 266 -12.77 -15.93 11.22
C GLY A 266 -11.27 -15.64 11.20
N SER A 267 -10.50 -16.30 10.33
CA SER A 267 -9.09 -15.95 10.08
C SER A 267 -8.98 -14.80 9.09
N SER A 268 -7.94 -13.98 9.22
CA SER A 268 -7.60 -13.00 8.18
C SER A 268 -6.55 -13.58 7.23
N ILE A 269 -6.86 -13.56 5.94
CA ILE A 269 -6.01 -14.13 4.88
C ILE A 269 -5.56 -13.00 3.95
N ARG A 270 -4.30 -13.06 3.54
CA ARG A 270 -3.77 -12.18 2.48
C ARG A 270 -3.92 -12.85 1.14
N VAL A 271 -4.54 -12.12 0.20
CA VAL A 271 -4.64 -12.48 -1.21
C VAL A 271 -3.79 -11.52 -2.02
N ASN A 272 -2.73 -12.02 -2.65
CA ASN A 272 -1.83 -11.29 -3.53
C ASN A 272 -2.31 -11.42 -4.98
N PHE A 273 -2.42 -10.32 -5.71
CA PHE A 273 -2.89 -10.28 -7.10
C PHE A 273 -1.71 -10.29 -8.06
N TYR A 274 -1.77 -11.18 -9.06
CA TYR A 274 -0.70 -11.37 -10.03
C TYR A 274 -1.09 -11.03 -11.45
N LYS A 275 -2.29 -11.47 -11.91
CA LYS A 275 -2.71 -11.29 -13.29
C LYS A 275 -4.22 -11.23 -13.41
N TYR A 276 -4.72 -10.33 -14.22
CA TYR A 276 -6.12 -10.28 -14.63
C TYR A 276 -6.35 -11.31 -15.74
N LEU A 277 -7.35 -12.16 -15.58
CA LEU A 277 -7.68 -13.18 -16.58
C LEU A 277 -8.81 -12.73 -17.50
N ARG A 278 -9.92 -12.27 -16.92
CA ARG A 278 -11.13 -11.90 -17.66
C ARG A 278 -12.13 -11.12 -16.81
N GLY A 279 -13.10 -10.50 -17.48
CA GLY A 279 -14.27 -9.91 -16.81
C GLY A 279 -15.24 -10.95 -16.24
N GLU A 280 -16.20 -10.46 -15.48
CA GLU A 280 -17.34 -11.29 -15.05
C GLU A 280 -18.12 -11.81 -16.26
N LYS A 281 -18.53 -13.08 -16.22
CA LYS A 281 -19.26 -13.76 -17.29
C LYS A 281 -20.51 -14.42 -16.72
N LYS A 282 -21.62 -14.30 -17.42
CA LYS A 282 -22.82 -15.08 -17.13
C LYS A 282 -22.71 -16.42 -17.81
N PHE A 283 -23.03 -17.47 -17.12
CA PHE A 283 -23.00 -18.86 -17.62
C PHE A 283 -24.43 -19.36 -17.83
N SER A 284 -24.63 -20.10 -18.90
CA SER A 284 -25.94 -20.68 -19.25
C SER A 284 -26.23 -21.96 -18.45
N SER A 285 -25.19 -22.63 -17.98
CA SER A 285 -25.30 -23.84 -17.17
C SER A 285 -24.24 -23.91 -16.06
N LYS A 286 -24.41 -24.82 -15.12
CA LYS A 286 -23.42 -25.11 -14.07
C LYS A 286 -22.18 -25.79 -14.63
N GLU A 287 -22.35 -26.59 -15.64
CA GLU A 287 -21.29 -27.31 -16.35
C GLU A 287 -20.34 -26.31 -17.03
N GLU A 288 -20.87 -25.32 -17.76
CA GLU A 288 -20.09 -24.24 -18.35
C GLU A 288 -19.30 -23.43 -17.32
N LEU A 289 -19.92 -23.11 -16.18
CA LEU A 289 -19.24 -22.44 -15.07
C LEU A 289 -18.09 -23.30 -14.51
N PHE A 290 -18.31 -24.59 -14.33
CA PHE A 290 -17.31 -25.52 -13.81
C PHE A 290 -16.11 -25.63 -14.75
N GLU A 291 -16.34 -25.82 -16.04
CA GLU A 291 -15.29 -25.88 -17.06
C GLU A 291 -14.44 -24.59 -17.08
N GLU A 292 -15.08 -23.44 -16.99
CA GLU A 292 -14.36 -22.16 -16.96
C GLU A 292 -13.52 -21.99 -15.68
N ILE A 293 -14.02 -22.44 -14.52
CA ILE A 293 -13.25 -22.40 -13.26
C ILE A 293 -12.04 -23.36 -13.35
N GLU A 294 -12.22 -24.58 -13.87
CA GLU A 294 -11.10 -25.52 -14.04
C GLU A 294 -10.03 -24.93 -14.98
N LYS A 295 -10.42 -24.32 -16.07
CA LYS A 295 -9.50 -23.62 -16.98
C LYS A 295 -8.72 -22.50 -16.26
N ASN A 296 -9.40 -21.65 -15.48
CA ASN A 296 -8.72 -20.59 -14.71
C ASN A 296 -7.75 -21.17 -13.67
N LYS A 297 -8.08 -22.32 -13.03
CA LYS A 297 -7.19 -23.03 -12.11
C LYS A 297 -5.94 -23.56 -12.81
N GLU A 298 -6.10 -24.17 -13.99
CA GLU A 298 -4.96 -24.65 -14.79
C GLU A 298 -4.03 -23.49 -15.18
N GLU A 299 -4.60 -22.34 -15.58
CA GLU A 299 -3.82 -21.13 -15.88
C GLU A 299 -3.06 -20.62 -14.65
N ALA A 300 -3.71 -20.60 -13.47
CA ALA A 300 -3.06 -20.19 -12.23
C ALA A 300 -1.91 -21.13 -11.84
N VAL A 301 -2.12 -22.46 -11.89
CA VAL A 301 -1.06 -23.44 -11.62
C VAL A 301 0.11 -23.33 -12.60
N LYS A 302 -0.18 -23.04 -13.87
CA LYS A 302 0.86 -22.84 -14.89
C LYS A 302 1.65 -21.55 -14.68
N TYR A 303 1.00 -20.51 -14.18
CA TYR A 303 1.63 -19.20 -13.93
C TYR A 303 2.72 -19.29 -12.85
N PHE A 304 2.54 -20.15 -11.84
CA PHE A 304 3.46 -20.28 -10.70
C PHE A 304 4.47 -21.44 -10.85
N LYS A 305 4.44 -22.21 -11.93
CA LYS A 305 5.46 -23.23 -12.26
C LYS A 305 6.64 -22.62 -13.02
#